data_7a8221db5e5b5a8ecb600f6930a399f0
#
_entry.id   7a8221db5e5b5a8ecb600f6930a399f0
#
_cell.length_a   1.000
_cell.length_b   1.000
_cell.length_c   1.000
_cell.angle_alpha   90.00
_cell.angle_beta   90.00
_cell.angle_gamma   90.00
#
_symmetry.space_group_name_H-M   'P 1'
#
loop_
_entity.id
_entity.type
_entity.pdbx_description
1 polymer ?
#
loop_
_entity_poly.entity_id
_entity_poly.type
_entity_poly.pdbx_seq_one_letter_code
_entity_poly.pdbx_strand_id
1 'polypeptide(L)'
;MRPLGLYLHIPFCKAKCIYCDFYSLPHSEEKMDAYTAALQRDLIRWADQAKGHTVDTIYFGGGTPSYLGADRLCRILETALDPSLVDKNAEITTEANPDSAREVSALRQLREAGFNRISLGMQSASDDELRLIGRVHTHKETVEAVHAARAAGFDNVSLDLIYGLPEHTLALSP
;
A
#
# COMPACT_ATOMS: atom_id res chain seq x y z
N MET A 1 -6.63 -23.71 13.49
CA MET A 1 -7.10 -22.35 13.87
C MET A 1 -7.90 -21.77 12.72
N ARG A 2 -8.79 -20.80 12.94
CA ARG A 2 -9.57 -20.18 11.86
C ARG A 2 -8.72 -19.12 11.13
N PRO A 3 -8.80 -19.00 9.80
CA PRO A 3 -8.08 -17.95 9.08
C PRO A 3 -8.60 -16.56 9.48
N LEU A 4 -7.70 -15.57 9.50
CA LEU A 4 -7.99 -14.19 9.83
C LEU A 4 -7.17 -13.27 8.91
N GLY A 5 -7.84 -12.37 8.19
CA GLY A 5 -7.19 -11.28 7.49
C GLY A 5 -7.08 -10.04 8.37
N LEU A 6 -5.92 -9.42 8.40
CA LEU A 6 -5.68 -8.15 9.09
C LEU A 6 -5.60 -7.00 8.08
N TYR A 7 -6.56 -6.08 8.13
CA TYR A 7 -6.53 -4.86 7.33
C TYR A 7 -6.08 -3.66 8.16
N LEU A 8 -5.03 -2.99 7.72
CA LEU A 8 -4.46 -1.80 8.35
C LEU A 8 -4.71 -0.58 7.46
N HIS A 9 -5.62 0.27 7.89
CA HIS A 9 -5.97 1.48 7.14
C HIS A 9 -4.90 2.56 7.33
N ILE A 10 -4.32 3.03 6.25
CA ILE A 10 -3.34 4.13 6.24
C ILE A 10 -3.96 5.32 5.49
N PRO A 11 -4.49 6.33 6.20
CA PRO A 11 -5.32 7.35 5.57
C PRO A 11 -4.55 8.45 4.84
N PHE A 12 -3.23 8.40 4.77
CA PHE A 12 -2.42 9.50 4.24
C PHE A 12 -2.29 9.44 2.72
N CYS A 13 -2.48 10.60 2.07
CA CYS A 13 -2.27 10.78 0.64
C CYS A 13 -1.50 12.08 0.38
N LYS A 14 -0.68 12.10 -0.67
CA LYS A 14 -0.03 13.34 -1.14
C LYS A 14 -1.05 14.32 -1.72
N ALA A 15 -2.05 13.80 -2.43
CA ALA A 15 -3.16 14.56 -3.01
C ALA A 15 -4.43 13.71 -3.03
N LYS A 16 -5.60 14.34 -3.05
CA LYS A 16 -6.89 13.68 -3.22
C LYS A 16 -7.19 13.54 -4.71
N CYS A 17 -7.31 12.31 -5.20
CA CYS A 17 -7.74 12.05 -6.58
C CYS A 17 -9.24 12.35 -6.71
N ILE A 18 -9.67 12.89 -7.86
CA ILE A 18 -11.06 13.32 -8.04
C ILE A 18 -12.09 12.19 -8.07
N TYR A 19 -11.68 10.98 -8.38
CA TYR A 19 -12.54 9.78 -8.39
C TYR A 19 -12.60 9.05 -7.04
N CYS A 20 -11.67 9.37 -6.10
CA CYS A 20 -11.47 8.57 -4.92
C CYS A 20 -12.39 9.01 -3.77
N ASP A 21 -13.22 8.08 -3.28
CA ASP A 21 -14.10 8.29 -2.15
C ASP A 21 -13.63 7.60 -0.86
N PHE A 22 -12.45 7.00 -0.86
CA PHE A 22 -11.86 6.43 0.34
C PHE A 22 -11.55 7.50 1.38
N TYR A 23 -11.71 7.12 2.66
CA TYR A 23 -11.30 7.99 3.76
C TYR A 23 -9.79 8.24 3.69
N SER A 24 -9.42 9.48 3.46
CA SER A 24 -8.02 9.90 3.33
C SER A 24 -7.79 11.31 3.86
N LEU A 25 -6.57 11.54 4.34
CA LEU A 25 -6.09 12.79 4.91
C LEU A 25 -4.95 13.31 4.02
N PRO A 26 -5.24 14.13 3.01
CA PRO A 26 -4.19 14.77 2.21
C PRO A 26 -3.49 15.85 3.04
N HIS A 27 -2.21 16.09 2.75
CA HIS A 27 -1.41 17.16 3.37
C HIS A 27 -1.46 17.15 4.92
N SER A 28 -1.28 15.97 5.52
CA SER A 28 -1.39 15.77 6.98
C SER A 28 -0.16 15.06 7.55
N GLU A 29 1.02 15.38 7.04
CA GLU A 29 2.30 14.75 7.39
C GLU A 29 2.62 14.90 8.89
N GLU A 30 2.21 16.02 9.49
CA GLU A 30 2.39 16.29 10.92
C GLU A 30 1.67 15.29 11.83
N LYS A 31 0.69 14.54 11.29
CA LYS A 31 -0.08 13.52 12.04
C LYS A 31 0.49 12.12 11.90
N MET A 32 1.41 11.87 10.97
CA MET A 32 1.88 10.52 10.62
C MET A 32 2.49 9.78 11.80
N ASP A 33 3.34 10.45 12.61
CA ASP A 33 3.97 9.81 13.78
C ASP A 33 2.95 9.49 14.87
N ALA A 34 2.06 10.41 15.17
CA ALA A 34 1.01 10.21 16.17
C ALA A 34 0.05 9.07 15.74
N TYR A 35 -0.29 9.02 14.44
CA TYR A 35 -1.10 7.96 13.88
C TYR A 35 -0.41 6.59 13.95
N THR A 36 0.87 6.52 13.56
CA THR A 36 1.68 5.30 13.66
C THR A 36 1.67 4.74 15.07
N ALA A 37 1.95 5.60 16.06
CA ALA A 37 1.94 5.21 17.47
C ALA A 37 0.55 4.78 17.96
N ALA A 38 -0.52 5.40 17.48
CA ALA A 38 -1.89 5.00 17.81
C ALA A 38 -2.23 3.64 17.23
N LEU A 39 -1.90 3.39 15.95
CA LEU A 39 -2.14 2.13 15.29
C LEU A 39 -1.37 0.97 15.93
N GLN A 40 -0.11 1.20 16.34
CA GLN A 40 0.66 0.20 17.10
C GLN A 40 0.00 -0.15 18.44
N ARG A 41 -0.49 0.84 19.19
CA ARG A 41 -1.24 0.58 20.44
C ARG A 41 -2.52 -0.22 20.20
N ASP A 42 -3.24 0.08 19.11
CA ASP A 42 -4.44 -0.66 18.75
C ASP A 42 -4.12 -2.11 18.38
N LEU A 43 -3.06 -2.36 17.61
CA LEU A 43 -2.61 -3.72 17.30
C LEU A 43 -2.33 -4.53 18.57
N ILE A 44 -1.59 -3.97 19.52
CA ILE A 44 -1.30 -4.63 20.82
C ILE A 44 -2.60 -4.90 21.58
N ARG A 45 -3.52 -3.93 21.62
CA ARG A 45 -4.80 -4.06 22.32
C ARG A 45 -5.70 -5.15 21.73
N TRP A 46 -5.67 -5.34 20.40
CA TRP A 46 -6.51 -6.31 19.71
C TRP A 46 -5.89 -7.71 19.61
N ALA A 47 -4.60 -7.87 19.91
CA ALA A 47 -3.90 -9.15 19.80
C ALA A 47 -4.58 -10.27 20.60
N ASP A 48 -5.12 -9.97 21.79
CA ASP A 48 -5.84 -10.98 22.60
C ASP A 48 -7.12 -11.48 21.93
N GLN A 49 -7.78 -10.66 21.12
CA GLN A 49 -9.01 -11.03 20.42
C GLN A 49 -8.73 -11.92 19.19
N ALA A 50 -7.50 -11.90 18.68
CA ALA A 50 -7.05 -12.76 17.60
C ALA A 50 -6.71 -14.21 18.08
N LYS A 51 -6.67 -14.45 19.39
CA LYS A 51 -6.40 -15.79 19.94
C LYS A 51 -7.39 -16.83 19.40
N GLY A 52 -6.85 -17.96 18.95
CA GLY A 52 -7.66 -19.02 18.31
C GLY A 52 -7.80 -18.87 16.80
N HIS A 53 -7.24 -17.82 16.24
CA HIS A 53 -7.14 -17.58 14.80
C HIS A 53 -5.69 -17.70 14.33
N THR A 54 -5.50 -17.80 13.01
CA THR A 54 -4.21 -17.68 12.36
C THR A 54 -4.32 -16.56 11.33
N VAL A 55 -3.50 -15.53 11.47
CA VAL A 55 -3.43 -14.43 10.48
C VAL A 55 -2.67 -14.93 9.26
N ASP A 56 -3.36 -15.09 8.14
CA ASP A 56 -2.81 -15.56 6.87
C ASP A 56 -2.62 -14.41 5.84
N THR A 57 -3.22 -13.26 6.10
CA THR A 57 -3.04 -12.06 5.28
C THR A 57 -2.95 -10.80 6.13
N ILE A 58 -2.00 -9.92 5.78
CA ILE A 58 -1.90 -8.56 6.34
C ILE A 58 -1.90 -7.58 5.19
N TYR A 59 -2.85 -6.66 5.18
CA TYR A 59 -3.04 -5.73 4.09
C TYR A 59 -2.98 -4.27 4.58
N PHE A 60 -1.99 -3.53 4.10
CA PHE A 60 -1.87 -2.09 4.32
C PHE A 60 -2.49 -1.38 3.12
N GLY A 61 -3.61 -0.70 3.35
CA GLY A 61 -4.37 -0.02 2.29
C GLY A 61 -5.04 1.25 2.77
N GLY A 62 -5.87 1.84 1.93
CA GLY A 62 -6.73 2.97 2.24
C GLY A 62 -6.43 4.24 1.47
N GLY A 63 -5.54 5.08 1.96
CA GLY A 63 -5.02 6.23 1.23
C GLY A 63 -3.87 5.83 0.32
N THR A 64 -2.64 6.11 0.75
CA THR A 64 -1.42 5.70 0.06
C THR A 64 -0.41 5.25 1.11
N PRO A 65 -0.38 3.95 1.49
CA PRO A 65 0.55 3.46 2.50
C PRO A 65 2.01 3.84 2.24
N SER A 66 2.49 3.74 1.00
CA SER A 66 3.86 4.14 0.65
C SER A 66 4.18 5.61 0.97
N TYR A 67 3.18 6.49 1.01
CA TYR A 67 3.35 7.89 1.39
C TYR A 67 3.62 8.08 2.90
N LEU A 68 3.19 7.13 3.76
CA LEU A 68 3.53 7.11 5.19
C LEU A 68 5.05 6.95 5.40
N GLY A 69 5.73 6.31 4.46
CA GLY A 69 7.16 6.04 4.46
C GLY A 69 7.52 4.65 5.03
N ALA A 70 8.62 4.09 4.50
CA ALA A 70 9.03 2.72 4.81
C ALA A 70 9.29 2.50 6.31
N ASP A 71 9.95 3.45 6.99
CA ASP A 71 10.26 3.33 8.41
C ASP A 71 9.01 3.13 9.28
N ARG A 72 7.95 3.91 9.02
CA ARG A 72 6.70 3.81 9.78
C ARG A 72 5.94 2.53 9.46
N LEU A 73 5.88 2.14 8.16
CA LEU A 73 5.27 0.88 7.76
C LEU A 73 5.96 -0.32 8.40
N CYS A 74 7.29 -0.35 8.42
CA CYS A 74 8.08 -1.41 9.06
C CYS A 74 7.79 -1.49 10.56
N ARG A 75 7.75 -0.37 11.27
CA ARG A 75 7.41 -0.33 12.71
C ARG A 75 5.99 -0.84 13.00
N ILE A 76 5.03 -0.51 12.15
CA ILE A 76 3.64 -1.03 12.29
C ILE A 76 3.64 -2.53 12.04
N LEU A 77 4.30 -2.99 10.97
CA LEU A 77 4.36 -4.42 10.64
C LEU A 77 5.05 -5.22 11.74
N GLU A 78 6.18 -4.76 12.27
CA GLU A 78 6.88 -5.40 13.40
C GLU A 78 5.94 -5.62 14.60
N THR A 79 5.08 -4.64 14.89
CA THR A 79 4.07 -4.76 15.96
C THR A 79 2.99 -5.79 15.62
N ALA A 80 2.65 -5.94 14.34
CA ALA A 80 1.63 -6.89 13.87
C ALA A 80 2.15 -8.34 13.79
N LEU A 81 3.47 -8.53 13.65
CA LEU A 81 4.11 -9.85 13.46
C LEU A 81 4.30 -10.61 14.79
N ASP A 82 3.19 -11.01 15.44
CA ASP A 82 3.25 -11.97 16.55
C ASP A 82 3.39 -13.39 15.99
N PRO A 83 4.53 -14.10 16.23
CA PRO A 83 4.76 -15.44 15.71
C PRO A 83 3.74 -16.49 16.20
N SER A 84 3.00 -16.20 17.26
CA SER A 84 1.95 -17.08 17.77
C SER A 84 0.63 -16.94 17.02
N LEU A 85 0.46 -15.85 16.27
CA LEU A 85 -0.77 -15.52 15.56
C LEU A 85 -0.60 -15.51 14.04
N VAL A 86 0.55 -15.11 13.53
CA VAL A 86 0.77 -14.92 12.08
C VAL A 86 1.37 -16.18 11.45
N ASP A 87 0.75 -16.63 10.35
CA ASP A 87 1.30 -17.74 9.56
C ASP A 87 2.65 -17.33 8.94
N LYS A 88 3.61 -18.24 8.97
CA LYS A 88 4.94 -18.00 8.37
C LYS A 88 4.91 -17.73 6.86
N ASN A 89 3.84 -18.13 6.18
CA ASN A 89 3.62 -17.92 4.75
C ASN A 89 2.56 -16.83 4.50
N ALA A 90 2.19 -16.03 5.51
CA ALA A 90 1.19 -14.98 5.36
C ALA A 90 1.51 -14.06 4.18
N GLU A 91 0.51 -13.69 3.40
CA GLU A 91 0.65 -12.64 2.41
C GLU A 91 0.63 -11.28 3.12
N ILE A 92 1.70 -10.52 2.96
CA ILE A 92 1.84 -9.19 3.56
C ILE A 92 1.94 -8.16 2.43
N THR A 93 0.85 -7.45 2.24
CA THR A 93 0.66 -6.51 1.12
C THR A 93 0.75 -5.05 1.57
N THR A 94 1.40 -4.22 0.76
CA THR A 94 1.26 -2.77 0.84
C THR A 94 0.77 -2.19 -0.49
N GLU A 95 -0.18 -1.26 -0.42
CA GLU A 95 -0.50 -0.40 -1.55
C GLU A 95 0.52 0.72 -1.68
N ALA A 96 0.77 1.13 -2.92
CA ALA A 96 1.68 2.22 -3.23
C ALA A 96 1.23 3.00 -4.47
N ASN A 97 1.57 4.29 -4.51
CA ASN A 97 1.50 5.06 -5.73
C ASN A 97 2.87 5.07 -6.44
N PRO A 98 2.90 5.07 -7.77
CA PRO A 98 4.16 5.09 -8.52
C PRO A 98 5.11 6.22 -8.12
N ASP A 99 4.60 7.42 -7.83
CA ASP A 99 5.42 8.57 -7.42
C ASP A 99 6.11 8.38 -6.04
N SER A 100 5.59 7.52 -5.18
CA SER A 100 6.16 7.21 -3.85
C SER A 100 6.85 5.85 -3.75
N ALA A 101 6.93 5.08 -4.85
CA ALA A 101 7.46 3.72 -4.88
C ALA A 101 8.62 3.55 -5.89
N ARG A 102 9.46 4.57 -6.07
CA ARG A 102 10.61 4.51 -6.99
C ARG A 102 11.96 4.34 -6.29
N GLU A 103 12.00 4.56 -5.00
CA GLU A 103 13.23 4.46 -4.21
C GLU A 103 13.49 2.99 -3.84
N VAL A 104 14.47 2.36 -4.52
CA VAL A 104 14.80 0.94 -4.33
C VAL A 104 15.20 0.62 -2.89
N SER A 105 15.91 1.52 -2.23
CA SER A 105 16.33 1.34 -0.83
C SER A 105 15.14 1.26 0.11
N ALA A 106 14.15 2.14 -0.04
CA ALA A 106 12.93 2.12 0.76
C ALA A 106 12.09 0.86 0.50
N LEU A 107 11.96 0.45 -0.76
CA LEU A 107 11.26 -0.79 -1.12
C LEU A 107 11.99 -2.04 -0.60
N ARG A 108 13.33 -2.05 -0.62
CA ARG A 108 14.13 -3.14 -0.05
C ARG A 108 13.93 -3.23 1.47
N GLN A 109 13.90 -2.11 2.16
CA GLN A 109 13.58 -2.06 3.59
C GLN A 109 12.21 -2.69 3.90
N LEU A 110 11.18 -2.38 3.10
CA LEU A 110 9.87 -3.03 3.22
C LEU A 110 9.98 -4.55 2.99
N ARG A 111 10.69 -4.97 1.94
CA ARG A 111 10.87 -6.39 1.61
C ARG A 111 11.58 -7.15 2.74
N GLU A 112 12.63 -6.56 3.31
CA GLU A 112 13.40 -7.12 4.44
C GLU A 112 12.57 -7.19 5.73
N ALA A 113 11.66 -6.23 5.94
CA ALA A 113 10.74 -6.24 7.08
C ALA A 113 9.65 -7.33 6.98
N GLY A 114 9.44 -7.93 5.78
CA GLY A 114 8.49 -9.02 5.59
C GLY A 114 7.37 -8.76 4.59
N PHE A 115 7.23 -7.54 4.06
CA PHE A 115 6.29 -7.32 2.95
C PHE A 115 6.67 -8.19 1.76
N ASN A 116 5.72 -8.98 1.23
CA ASN A 116 5.96 -9.92 0.14
C ASN A 116 5.10 -9.66 -1.10
N ARG A 117 4.18 -8.69 -1.03
CA ARG A 117 3.37 -8.23 -2.15
C ARG A 117 3.26 -6.70 -2.14
N ILE A 118 3.31 -6.09 -3.33
CA ILE A 118 3.05 -4.66 -3.52
C ILE A 118 1.99 -4.47 -4.62
N SER A 119 0.99 -3.60 -4.35
CA SER A 119 -0.02 -3.18 -5.32
C SER A 119 0.22 -1.73 -5.70
N LEU A 120 0.44 -1.47 -6.99
CA LEU A 120 0.74 -0.15 -7.52
C LEU A 120 -0.49 0.44 -8.20
N GLY A 121 -0.96 1.57 -7.72
CA GLY A 121 -2.08 2.30 -8.30
C GLY A 121 -1.71 2.96 -9.62
N MET A 122 -1.60 2.20 -10.71
CA MET A 122 -1.32 2.68 -12.06
C MET A 122 -2.48 3.49 -12.61
N GLN A 123 -3.69 2.95 -12.53
CA GLN A 123 -4.99 3.47 -12.97
C GLN A 123 -5.16 3.54 -14.49
N SER A 124 -4.21 4.08 -15.25
CA SER A 124 -4.21 4.12 -16.71
C SER A 124 -2.78 4.14 -17.27
N ALA A 125 -2.61 3.64 -18.49
CA ALA A 125 -1.38 3.77 -19.28
C ALA A 125 -1.31 5.12 -20.05
N SER A 126 -2.37 5.92 -20.07
CA SER A 126 -2.45 7.20 -20.73
C SER A 126 -2.19 8.34 -19.73
N ASP A 127 -1.17 9.17 -20.00
CA ASP A 127 -0.88 10.34 -19.18
C ASP A 127 -2.01 11.39 -19.22
N ASP A 128 -2.79 11.42 -20.31
CA ASP A 128 -3.96 12.32 -20.43
C ASP A 128 -5.09 11.86 -19.49
N GLU A 129 -5.37 10.55 -19.44
CA GLU A 129 -6.34 9.98 -18.51
C GLU A 129 -5.87 10.15 -17.05
N LEU A 130 -4.59 9.93 -16.76
CA LEU A 130 -4.03 10.14 -15.42
C LEU A 130 -4.24 11.60 -14.98
N ARG A 131 -3.98 12.56 -15.84
CA ARG A 131 -4.25 13.99 -15.55
C ARG A 131 -5.74 14.27 -15.35
N LEU A 132 -6.58 13.69 -16.19
CA LEU A 132 -8.04 13.84 -16.11
C LEU A 132 -8.58 13.37 -14.74
N ILE A 133 -8.07 12.29 -14.18
CA ILE A 133 -8.50 11.75 -12.88
C ILE A 133 -7.72 12.31 -11.69
N GLY A 134 -6.86 13.31 -11.91
CA GLY A 134 -6.11 13.98 -10.84
C GLY A 134 -4.94 13.16 -10.26
N ARG A 135 -4.36 12.24 -11.06
CA ARG A 135 -3.14 11.51 -10.66
C ARG A 135 -1.91 12.40 -10.82
N VAL A 136 -0.97 12.25 -9.90
CA VAL A 136 0.27 13.04 -9.86
C VAL A 136 1.45 12.35 -10.55
N HIS A 137 1.29 11.07 -10.91
CA HIS A 137 2.32 10.28 -11.60
C HIS A 137 2.00 10.12 -13.08
N THR A 138 2.99 9.72 -13.85
CA THR A 138 2.94 9.39 -15.27
C THR A 138 3.04 7.87 -15.49
N HIS A 139 2.67 7.40 -16.70
CA HIS A 139 2.91 6.01 -17.10
C HIS A 139 4.39 5.61 -16.96
N LYS A 140 5.31 6.49 -17.37
CA LYS A 140 6.75 6.26 -17.22
C LYS A 140 7.14 5.99 -15.76
N GLU A 141 6.62 6.77 -14.82
CA GLU A 141 6.89 6.58 -13.39
C GLU A 141 6.30 5.28 -12.87
N THR A 142 5.20 4.78 -13.43
CA THR A 142 4.68 3.44 -13.12
C THR A 142 5.66 2.35 -13.55
N VAL A 143 6.21 2.44 -14.76
CA VAL A 143 7.23 1.48 -15.25
C VAL A 143 8.47 1.50 -14.35
N GLU A 144 8.95 2.70 -13.99
CA GLU A 144 10.07 2.86 -13.06
C GLU A 144 9.78 2.24 -11.67
N ALA A 145 8.57 2.43 -11.15
CA ALA A 145 8.17 1.86 -9.86
C ALA A 145 8.12 0.32 -9.90
N VAL A 146 7.64 -0.29 -11.00
CA VAL A 146 7.67 -1.74 -11.20
C VAL A 146 9.10 -2.26 -11.22
N HIS A 147 9.99 -1.61 -11.96
CA HIS A 147 11.40 -1.99 -11.99
C HIS A 147 12.07 -1.83 -10.62
N ALA A 148 11.77 -0.76 -9.90
CA ALA A 148 12.28 -0.55 -8.55
C ALA A 148 11.80 -1.64 -7.57
N ALA A 149 10.51 -2.01 -7.63
CA ALA A 149 9.95 -3.09 -6.81
C ALA A 149 10.63 -4.43 -7.11
N ARG A 150 10.83 -4.78 -8.39
CA ARG A 150 11.58 -5.99 -8.80
C ARG A 150 13.03 -5.96 -8.31
N ALA A 151 13.74 -4.84 -8.47
CA ALA A 151 15.10 -4.65 -8.01
C ALA A 151 15.24 -4.72 -6.48
N ALA A 152 14.17 -4.38 -5.75
CA ALA A 152 14.06 -4.52 -4.30
C ALA A 152 13.76 -5.95 -3.83
N GLY A 153 13.41 -6.89 -4.74
CA GLY A 153 13.13 -8.29 -4.45
C GLY A 153 11.64 -8.63 -4.28
N PHE A 154 10.73 -7.79 -4.75
CA PHE A 154 9.31 -8.15 -4.82
C PHE A 154 9.02 -9.02 -6.05
N ASP A 155 8.63 -10.29 -5.82
CA ASP A 155 8.19 -11.21 -6.86
C ASP A 155 6.68 -11.12 -7.11
N ASN A 156 5.90 -10.62 -6.16
CA ASN A 156 4.46 -10.42 -6.27
C ASN A 156 4.17 -8.92 -6.39
N VAL A 157 3.95 -8.46 -7.63
CA VAL A 157 3.64 -7.06 -7.96
C VAL A 157 2.34 -7.04 -8.75
N SER A 158 1.34 -6.29 -8.30
CA SER A 158 0.09 -6.04 -9.03
C SER A 158 -0.04 -4.57 -9.41
N LEU A 159 -0.78 -4.34 -10.49
CA LEU A 159 -1.14 -3.00 -10.97
C LEU A 159 -2.65 -2.85 -10.90
N ASP A 160 -3.12 -1.77 -10.26
CA ASP A 160 -4.54 -1.45 -10.22
C ASP A 160 -4.88 -0.58 -11.43
N LEU A 161 -5.98 -0.90 -12.10
CA LEU A 161 -6.47 -0.21 -13.29
C LEU A 161 -7.91 0.23 -13.09
N ILE A 162 -8.25 1.41 -13.63
CA ILE A 162 -9.63 1.90 -13.68
C ILE A 162 -10.15 1.69 -15.11
N TYR A 163 -11.26 0.95 -15.20
CA TYR A 163 -11.96 0.73 -16.46
C TYR A 163 -13.13 1.70 -16.62
N GLY A 164 -13.37 2.16 -17.87
CA GLY A 164 -14.52 3.01 -18.17
C GLY A 164 -14.37 4.46 -17.72
N LEU A 165 -13.16 5.01 -17.77
CA LEU A 165 -12.93 6.44 -17.55
C LEU A 165 -13.68 7.29 -18.59
N PRO A 166 -14.07 8.55 -18.27
CA PRO A 166 -14.65 9.46 -19.26
C PRO A 166 -13.74 9.56 -20.49
N GLU A 167 -14.33 9.55 -21.68
CA GLU A 167 -13.62 9.60 -22.98
C GLU A 167 -12.74 8.36 -23.26
N HIS A 168 -12.81 7.32 -22.43
CA HIS A 168 -12.07 6.09 -22.62
C HIS A 168 -12.53 5.37 -23.90
N THR A 169 -11.58 5.02 -24.76
CA THR A 169 -11.84 4.24 -25.99
C THR A 169 -11.11 2.91 -25.95
N LEU A 170 -11.56 1.93 -26.75
CA LEU A 170 -10.89 0.63 -26.85
C LEU A 170 -9.41 0.74 -27.29
N ALA A 171 -9.05 1.82 -27.99
CA ALA A 171 -7.68 2.09 -28.41
C ALA A 171 -6.76 2.51 -27.23
N LEU A 172 -7.34 2.97 -26.11
CA LEU A 172 -6.63 3.38 -24.90
C LEU A 172 -6.68 2.30 -23.81
N SER A 173 -7.37 1.20 -24.02
CA SER A 173 -7.35 0.07 -23.10
C SER A 173 -5.98 -0.62 -23.13
N PRO A 174 -5.33 -0.85 -21.99
CA PRO A 174 -4.06 -1.57 -21.93
C PRO A 174 -4.19 -3.04 -22.32
#